data_7d952d371997de673d6d3a8881229854
#
_entry.id   7d952d371997de673d6d3a8881229854
#
_cell.length_a   1.000
_cell.length_b   1.000
_cell.length_c   1.000
_cell.angle_alpha   90.00
_cell.angle_beta   90.00
_cell.angle_gamma   90.00
#
_symmetry.space_group_name_H-M   'P 1'
#
loop_
_entity.id
_entity.type
_entity.pdbx_description
1 polymer ?
#
loop_
_entity_poly.entity_id
_entity_poly.type
_entity_poly.pdbx_seq_one_letter_code
_entity_poly.pdbx_strand_id
1 'polypeptide(L)'
;MNHRQSNIRALSLPSRWFYLITVFFLTLTGFGQMPIFKRYYIADIPGLGWLAQFFVTHYIHYAAAILFLAFGAYMVIDYLLLKQKSMRMTATSYVRSALLVGILTSGLFLVIRNMTGSNLSPGFIIVLDLCHLGFVMAFLFVNLFCLLFKKKWTTAR
;
A
#
# COMPACT_ATOMS: atom_id res chain seq x y z
N MET A 1 -6.46 16.78 38.69
CA MET A 1 -5.44 16.10 37.82
C MET A 1 -6.14 15.39 36.70
N ASN A 2 -6.04 15.89 35.67
CA ASN A 2 -6.12 15.85 34.22
C ASN A 2 -6.75 14.60 33.57
N HIS A 3 -8.05 14.71 33.27
CA HIS A 3 -8.81 13.85 32.32
C HIS A 3 -8.47 14.11 30.83
N ARG A 4 -7.35 14.77 30.51
CA ARG A 4 -6.96 15.17 29.13
C ARG A 4 -6.10 14.13 28.40
N GLN A 5 -5.73 13.01 29.03
CA GLN A 5 -4.81 12.04 28.40
C GLN A 5 -5.46 10.86 27.68
N SER A 6 -6.77 10.72 27.66
CA SER A 6 -7.43 9.53 27.08
C SER A 6 -7.86 9.63 25.61
N ASN A 7 -7.57 10.73 24.93
CA ASN A 7 -7.96 10.94 23.54
C ASN A 7 -6.79 10.92 22.52
N ILE A 8 -5.78 10.10 22.76
CA ILE A 8 -4.84 9.73 21.68
C ILE A 8 -5.61 8.72 20.83
N ARG A 9 -6.40 9.24 19.89
CA ARG A 9 -7.27 8.44 19.03
C ARG A 9 -6.43 7.42 18.25
N ALA A 10 -6.56 6.15 18.60
CA ALA A 10 -6.40 5.09 17.63
C ALA A 10 -7.19 5.49 16.37
N LEU A 11 -6.72 5.06 15.18
CA LEU A 11 -7.48 5.24 13.93
C LEU A 11 -8.97 5.01 14.21
N SER A 12 -9.81 5.94 13.82
CA SER A 12 -11.26 5.76 13.92
C SER A 12 -11.66 4.47 13.19
N LEU A 13 -12.69 3.80 13.65
CA LEU A 13 -13.16 2.55 13.05
C LEU A 13 -13.33 2.67 11.51
N PRO A 14 -13.95 3.75 10.98
CA PRO A 14 -14.07 3.94 9.53
C PRO A 14 -12.71 4.11 8.83
N SER A 15 -11.75 4.82 9.41
CA SER A 15 -10.41 4.97 8.81
C SER A 15 -9.66 3.64 8.73
N ARG A 16 -9.85 2.76 9.71
CA ARG A 16 -9.27 1.42 9.70
C ARG A 16 -9.87 0.55 8.58
N TRP A 17 -11.18 0.57 8.43
CA TRP A 17 -11.85 -0.18 7.36
C TRP A 17 -11.48 0.37 5.98
N PHE A 18 -11.44 1.67 5.82
CA PHE A 18 -11.00 2.30 4.58
C PHE A 18 -9.59 1.85 4.18
N TYR A 19 -8.64 1.88 5.12
CA TYR A 19 -7.29 1.38 4.89
C TYR A 19 -7.28 -0.09 4.46
N LEU A 20 -7.97 -0.96 5.20
CA LEU A 20 -7.99 -2.40 4.92
C LEU A 20 -8.60 -2.71 3.55
N ILE A 21 -9.72 -2.07 3.22
CA ILE A 21 -10.40 -2.25 1.92
C ILE A 21 -9.48 -1.78 0.79
N THR A 22 -8.86 -0.62 0.92
CA THR A 22 -7.96 -0.08 -0.09
C THR A 22 -6.74 -0.98 -0.30
N VAL A 23 -6.10 -1.43 0.78
CA VAL A 23 -4.96 -2.37 0.71
C VAL A 23 -5.39 -3.71 0.11
N PHE A 24 -6.58 -4.21 0.45
CA PHE A 24 -7.13 -5.42 -0.14
C PHE A 24 -7.27 -5.30 -1.67
N PHE A 25 -7.89 -4.23 -2.16
CA PHE A 25 -8.04 -4.02 -3.62
C PHE A 25 -6.69 -3.80 -4.31
N LEU A 26 -5.76 -3.06 -3.72
CA LEU A 26 -4.40 -2.90 -4.25
C LEU A 26 -3.68 -4.24 -4.37
N THR A 27 -3.76 -5.07 -3.34
CA THR A 27 -3.12 -6.38 -3.32
C THR A 27 -3.77 -7.31 -4.34
N LEU A 28 -5.10 -7.41 -4.33
CA LEU A 28 -5.86 -8.28 -5.22
C LEU A 28 -5.62 -7.93 -6.70
N THR A 29 -5.74 -6.63 -7.04
CA THR A 29 -5.54 -6.19 -8.43
C THR A 29 -4.08 -6.21 -8.85
N GLY A 30 -3.14 -5.96 -7.94
CA GLY A 30 -1.72 -6.10 -8.22
C GLY A 30 -1.34 -7.55 -8.56
N PHE A 31 -1.80 -8.52 -7.77
CA PHE A 31 -1.63 -9.93 -8.10
C PHE A 31 -2.40 -10.33 -9.36
N GLY A 32 -3.60 -9.80 -9.59
CA GLY A 32 -4.39 -10.06 -10.80
C GLY A 32 -3.69 -9.66 -12.10
N GLN A 33 -2.77 -8.67 -12.06
CA GLN A 33 -1.96 -8.28 -13.22
C GLN A 33 -0.80 -9.25 -13.50
N MET A 34 -0.49 -10.17 -12.59
CA MET A 34 0.58 -11.13 -12.81
C MET A 34 0.15 -12.22 -13.81
N PRO A 35 1.07 -12.68 -14.68
CA PRO A 35 0.79 -13.75 -15.65
C PRO A 35 0.29 -15.06 -15.04
N ILE A 36 0.54 -15.27 -13.74
CA ILE A 36 0.13 -16.46 -12.99
C ILE A 36 -1.39 -16.72 -13.07
N PHE A 37 -2.21 -15.67 -13.08
CA PHE A 37 -3.67 -15.80 -13.12
C PHE A 37 -4.17 -16.43 -14.43
N LYS A 38 -3.51 -16.15 -15.55
CA LYS A 38 -3.80 -16.78 -16.85
C LYS A 38 -3.15 -18.17 -16.96
N ARG A 39 -1.90 -18.27 -16.51
CA ARG A 39 -1.09 -19.49 -16.69
C ARG A 39 -1.62 -20.69 -15.91
N TYR A 40 -2.21 -20.46 -14.74
CA TYR A 40 -2.70 -21.51 -13.83
C TYR A 40 -4.22 -21.56 -13.73
N TYR A 41 -4.92 -21.02 -14.73
CA TYR A 41 -6.40 -21.10 -14.86
C TYR A 41 -7.16 -20.54 -13.65
N ILE A 42 -6.55 -19.66 -12.86
CA ILE A 42 -7.22 -19.04 -11.70
C ILE A 42 -8.40 -18.17 -12.15
N ALA A 43 -8.29 -17.59 -13.35
CA ALA A 43 -9.35 -16.81 -13.96
C ALA A 43 -10.58 -17.64 -14.39
N ASP A 44 -10.44 -18.96 -14.50
CA ASP A 44 -11.55 -19.84 -14.86
C ASP A 44 -12.44 -20.21 -13.66
N ILE A 45 -11.98 -19.85 -12.45
CA ILE A 45 -12.77 -20.00 -11.23
C ILE A 45 -13.96 -19.03 -11.29
N PRO A 46 -15.21 -19.51 -11.08
CA PRO A 46 -16.39 -18.65 -11.07
C PRO A 46 -16.23 -17.45 -10.16
N GLY A 47 -16.45 -16.23 -10.70
CA GLY A 47 -16.30 -14.96 -9.97
C GLY A 47 -14.91 -14.33 -10.02
N LEU A 48 -13.87 -15.02 -10.51
CA LEU A 48 -12.50 -14.49 -10.60
C LEU A 48 -12.07 -14.09 -12.03
N GLY A 49 -12.90 -14.34 -13.05
CA GLY A 49 -12.57 -14.07 -14.45
C GLY A 49 -12.20 -12.61 -14.74
N TRP A 50 -12.75 -11.65 -14.00
CA TRP A 50 -12.42 -10.23 -14.15
C TRP A 50 -10.96 -9.90 -13.75
N LEU A 51 -10.32 -10.71 -12.90
CA LEU A 51 -8.91 -10.55 -12.53
C LEU A 51 -7.94 -10.80 -13.70
N ALA A 52 -8.36 -11.57 -14.72
CA ALA A 52 -7.59 -11.77 -15.94
C ALA A 52 -7.74 -10.63 -16.96
N GLN A 53 -8.69 -9.72 -16.74
CA GLN A 53 -8.91 -8.57 -17.61
C GLN A 53 -7.95 -7.45 -17.23
N PHE A 54 -6.81 -7.37 -17.94
CA PHE A 54 -5.73 -6.43 -17.63
C PHE A 54 -6.20 -4.99 -17.43
N PHE A 55 -7.02 -4.46 -18.33
CA PHE A 55 -7.50 -3.08 -18.23
C PHE A 55 -8.37 -2.86 -17.00
N VAL A 56 -9.25 -3.80 -16.66
CA VAL A 56 -10.13 -3.71 -15.48
C VAL A 56 -9.31 -3.69 -14.21
N THR A 57 -8.40 -4.65 -14.05
CA THR A 57 -7.53 -4.71 -12.87
C THR A 57 -6.61 -3.49 -12.77
N HIS A 58 -6.13 -2.98 -13.91
CA HIS A 58 -5.26 -1.81 -13.98
C HIS A 58 -5.97 -0.54 -13.53
N TYR A 59 -7.20 -0.29 -14.04
CA TYR A 59 -7.99 0.88 -13.61
C TYR A 59 -8.37 0.80 -12.13
N ILE A 60 -8.78 -0.36 -11.62
CA ILE A 60 -9.10 -0.53 -10.20
C ILE A 60 -7.85 -0.32 -9.35
N HIS A 61 -6.69 -0.83 -9.79
CA HIS A 61 -5.41 -0.64 -9.09
C HIS A 61 -5.05 0.85 -8.99
N TYR A 62 -5.17 1.60 -10.08
CA TYR A 62 -4.90 3.04 -10.08
C TYR A 62 -5.86 3.82 -9.19
N ALA A 63 -7.16 3.53 -9.28
CA ALA A 63 -8.15 4.18 -8.42
C ALA A 63 -7.86 3.91 -6.93
N ALA A 64 -7.57 2.65 -6.59
CA ALA A 64 -7.20 2.27 -5.23
C ALA A 64 -5.87 2.92 -4.79
N ALA A 65 -4.88 3.07 -5.69
CA ALA A 65 -3.62 3.75 -5.41
C ALA A 65 -3.82 5.25 -5.11
N ILE A 66 -4.68 5.93 -5.86
CA ILE A 66 -5.03 7.33 -5.62
C ILE A 66 -5.68 7.49 -4.24
N LEU A 67 -6.65 6.63 -3.90
CA LEU A 67 -7.31 6.65 -2.60
C LEU A 67 -6.31 6.35 -1.46
N PHE A 68 -5.40 5.41 -1.67
CA PHE A 68 -4.36 5.07 -0.70
C PHE A 68 -3.39 6.23 -0.47
N LEU A 69 -2.96 6.92 -1.55
CA LEU A 69 -2.11 8.10 -1.48
C LEU A 69 -2.79 9.25 -0.73
N ALA A 70 -4.04 9.55 -1.07
CA ALA A 70 -4.80 10.60 -0.40
C ALA A 70 -4.97 10.32 1.10
N PHE A 71 -5.29 9.06 1.45
CA PHE A 71 -5.40 8.64 2.84
C PHE A 71 -4.03 8.68 3.55
N GLY A 72 -2.96 8.25 2.90
CA GLY A 72 -1.60 8.31 3.41
C GLY A 72 -1.15 9.75 3.69
N ALA A 73 -1.40 10.66 2.75
CA ALA A 73 -1.12 12.08 2.93
C ALA A 73 -1.89 12.67 4.13
N TYR A 74 -3.19 12.36 4.23
CA TYR A 74 -4.00 12.74 5.38
C TYR A 74 -3.38 12.25 6.70
N MET A 75 -2.95 10.98 6.76
CA MET A 75 -2.36 10.39 7.97
C MET A 75 -1.02 11.04 8.33
N VAL A 76 -0.19 11.38 7.34
CA VAL A 76 1.08 12.08 7.55
C VAL A 76 0.83 13.48 8.11
N ILE A 77 -0.09 14.23 7.51
CA ILE A 77 -0.45 15.57 7.96
C ILE A 77 -1.01 15.53 9.39
N ASP A 78 -1.94 14.62 9.69
CA ASP A 78 -2.51 14.42 11.03
C ASP A 78 -1.41 14.10 12.06
N TYR A 79 -0.45 13.26 11.71
CA TYR A 79 0.69 12.98 12.57
C TYR A 79 1.56 14.20 12.82
N LEU A 80 1.97 14.92 11.77
CA LEU A 80 2.86 16.07 11.86
C LEU A 80 2.23 17.23 12.65
N LEU A 81 0.95 17.52 12.41
CA LEU A 81 0.28 18.65 13.02
C LEU A 81 -0.20 18.37 14.45
N LEU A 82 -0.71 17.16 14.70
CA LEU A 82 -1.42 16.90 15.96
C LEU A 82 -0.70 15.92 16.90
N LYS A 83 0.08 14.96 16.37
CA LYS A 83 0.57 13.83 17.16
C LYS A 83 2.08 13.84 17.41
N GLN A 84 2.87 14.56 16.61
CA GLN A 84 4.34 14.55 16.69
C GLN A 84 4.89 14.92 18.07
N LYS A 85 4.21 15.83 18.77
CA LYS A 85 4.64 16.29 20.12
C LYS A 85 4.41 15.23 21.21
N SER A 86 3.39 14.37 21.06
CA SER A 86 2.95 13.41 22.08
C SER A 86 3.31 11.96 21.77
N MET A 87 3.68 11.65 20.52
CA MET A 87 3.94 10.29 20.06
C MET A 87 5.27 10.19 19.32
N ARG A 88 5.93 9.04 19.46
CA ARG A 88 7.14 8.69 18.69
C ARG A 88 6.85 7.54 17.75
N MET A 89 7.44 7.57 16.57
CA MET A 89 7.42 6.44 15.65
C MET A 89 8.26 5.29 16.21
N THR A 90 7.79 4.07 16.04
CA THR A 90 8.52 2.87 16.41
C THR A 90 9.53 2.49 15.32
N ALA A 91 10.54 1.66 15.64
CA ALA A 91 11.48 1.16 14.64
C ALA A 91 10.76 0.42 13.49
N THR A 92 9.71 -0.36 13.81
CA THR A 92 8.89 -1.03 12.80
C THR A 92 8.12 -0.07 11.90
N SER A 93 7.80 1.14 12.40
CA SER A 93 7.15 2.18 11.58
C SER A 93 8.10 2.79 10.57
N TYR A 94 9.36 2.99 10.94
CA TYR A 94 10.38 3.45 9.98
C TYR A 94 10.56 2.44 8.84
N VAL A 95 10.64 1.14 9.16
CA VAL A 95 10.72 0.09 8.13
C VAL A 95 9.51 0.11 7.20
N ARG A 96 8.29 0.15 7.77
CA ARG A 96 7.06 0.23 6.96
C ARG A 96 7.00 1.49 6.11
N SER A 97 7.41 2.64 6.65
CA SER A 97 7.44 3.90 5.90
C SER A 97 8.46 3.86 4.77
N ALA A 98 9.64 3.29 4.99
CA ALA A 98 10.64 3.12 3.93
C ALA A 98 10.12 2.20 2.81
N LEU A 99 9.47 1.09 3.15
CA LEU A 99 8.85 0.19 2.18
C LEU A 99 7.73 0.90 1.39
N LEU A 100 6.89 1.69 2.07
CA LEU A 100 5.87 2.50 1.41
C LEU A 100 6.47 3.50 0.43
N VAL A 101 7.53 4.20 0.80
CA VAL A 101 8.24 5.12 -0.11
C VAL A 101 8.77 4.35 -1.32
N GLY A 102 9.35 3.17 -1.12
CA GLY A 102 9.80 2.30 -2.23
C GLY A 102 8.67 1.90 -3.17
N ILE A 103 7.51 1.49 -2.62
CA ILE A 103 6.31 1.14 -3.40
C ILE A 103 5.82 2.35 -4.20
N LEU A 104 5.71 3.52 -3.56
CA LEU A 104 5.22 4.73 -4.22
C LEU A 104 6.16 5.20 -5.32
N THR A 105 7.46 5.20 -5.07
CA THR A 105 8.46 5.62 -6.06
C THR A 105 8.47 4.67 -7.25
N SER A 106 8.54 3.35 -7.02
CA SER A 106 8.50 2.37 -8.11
C SER A 106 7.18 2.40 -8.86
N GLY A 107 6.05 2.53 -8.16
CA GLY A 107 4.73 2.66 -8.76
C GLY A 107 4.60 3.91 -9.64
N LEU A 108 5.14 5.06 -9.21
CA LEU A 108 5.16 6.29 -10.01
C LEU A 108 5.93 6.09 -11.33
N PHE A 109 7.10 5.44 -11.29
CA PHE A 109 7.84 5.13 -12.51
C PHE A 109 7.08 4.17 -13.43
N LEU A 110 6.31 3.22 -12.88
CA LEU A 110 5.44 2.35 -13.67
C LEU A 110 4.29 3.12 -14.33
N VAL A 111 3.76 4.16 -13.69
CA VAL A 111 2.80 5.07 -14.33
C VAL A 111 3.46 5.86 -15.46
N ILE A 112 4.65 6.44 -15.22
CA ILE A 112 5.41 7.18 -16.23
C ILE A 112 5.71 6.30 -17.45
N ARG A 113 6.07 5.02 -17.23
CA ARG A 113 6.27 4.05 -18.32
C ARG A 113 5.06 3.96 -19.27
N ASN A 114 3.85 4.06 -18.73
CA ASN A 114 2.62 3.94 -19.50
C ASN A 114 2.18 5.26 -20.18
N MET A 115 2.94 6.35 -19.97
CA MET A 115 2.65 7.63 -20.63
C MET A 115 3.22 7.65 -22.05
N THR A 116 2.56 8.37 -22.94
CA THR A 116 3.03 8.60 -24.31
C THR A 116 4.40 9.31 -24.29
N GLY A 117 5.37 8.79 -25.04
CA GLY A 117 6.70 9.39 -25.15
C GLY A 117 7.72 8.88 -24.12
N SER A 118 7.38 7.95 -23.25
CA SER A 118 8.34 7.34 -22.34
C SER A 118 9.27 6.37 -23.09
N ASN A 119 10.59 6.61 -23.03
CA ASN A 119 11.63 5.80 -23.68
C ASN A 119 12.44 5.01 -22.64
N LEU A 120 11.78 4.32 -21.72
CA LEU A 120 12.48 3.48 -20.74
C LEU A 120 12.96 2.18 -21.40
N SER A 121 14.22 1.80 -21.11
CA SER A 121 14.75 0.54 -21.65
C SER A 121 14.00 -0.68 -21.12
N PRO A 122 13.82 -1.76 -21.91
CA PRO A 122 13.12 -2.97 -21.46
C PRO A 122 13.71 -3.58 -20.19
N GLY A 123 15.04 -3.58 -20.06
CA GLY A 123 15.73 -4.08 -18.88
C GLY A 123 15.39 -3.27 -17.63
N PHE A 124 15.33 -1.94 -17.73
CA PHE A 124 14.92 -1.08 -16.61
C PHE A 124 13.48 -1.33 -16.21
N ILE A 125 12.57 -1.56 -17.17
CA ILE A 125 11.16 -1.88 -16.90
C ILE A 125 11.05 -3.17 -16.09
N ILE A 126 11.78 -4.22 -16.46
CA ILE A 126 11.78 -5.49 -15.72
C ILE A 126 12.27 -5.29 -14.29
N VAL A 127 13.37 -4.56 -14.09
CA VAL A 127 13.87 -4.25 -12.74
C VAL A 127 12.84 -3.48 -11.93
N LEU A 128 12.16 -2.53 -12.54
CA LEU A 128 11.15 -1.71 -11.89
C LEU A 128 9.93 -2.54 -11.45
N ASP A 129 9.43 -3.42 -12.33
CA ASP A 129 8.34 -4.35 -12.01
C ASP A 129 8.73 -5.28 -10.85
N LEU A 130 9.94 -5.84 -10.86
CA LEU A 130 10.45 -6.70 -9.79
C LEU A 130 10.65 -5.95 -8.47
N CYS A 131 11.18 -4.73 -8.52
CA CYS A 131 11.35 -3.88 -7.34
C CYS A 131 9.99 -3.53 -6.72
N HIS A 132 9.02 -3.11 -7.54
CA HIS A 132 7.68 -2.80 -7.06
C HIS A 132 7.05 -4.00 -6.37
N LEU A 133 7.06 -5.17 -7.02
CA LEU A 133 6.56 -6.42 -6.45
C LEU A 133 7.30 -6.79 -5.15
N GLY A 134 8.64 -6.68 -5.14
CA GLY A 134 9.47 -6.97 -3.97
C GLY A 134 9.14 -6.09 -2.77
N PHE A 135 8.98 -4.77 -2.98
CA PHE A 135 8.56 -3.85 -1.93
C PHE A 135 7.16 -4.15 -1.42
N VAL A 136 6.21 -4.48 -2.31
CA VAL A 136 4.84 -4.86 -1.92
C VAL A 136 4.87 -6.13 -1.07
N MET A 137 5.58 -7.18 -1.49
CA MET A 137 5.69 -8.43 -0.74
C MET A 137 6.33 -8.19 0.64
N ALA A 138 7.44 -7.47 0.68
CA ALA A 138 8.11 -7.12 1.93
C ALA A 138 7.17 -6.32 2.86
N PHE A 139 6.42 -5.36 2.32
CA PHE A 139 5.44 -4.58 3.08
C PHE A 139 4.33 -5.46 3.66
N LEU A 140 3.78 -6.38 2.89
CA LEU A 140 2.74 -7.31 3.34
C LEU A 140 3.27 -8.23 4.46
N PHE A 141 4.47 -8.81 4.29
CA PHE A 141 5.09 -9.66 5.31
C PHE A 141 5.39 -8.88 6.60
N VAL A 142 5.96 -7.67 6.50
CA VAL A 142 6.22 -6.84 7.68
C VAL A 142 4.93 -6.45 8.39
N ASN A 143 3.85 -6.13 7.64
CA ASN A 143 2.57 -5.82 8.27
C ASN A 143 1.93 -7.06 8.91
N LEU A 144 2.01 -8.23 8.28
CA LEU A 144 1.55 -9.49 8.87
C LEU A 144 2.31 -9.80 10.16
N PHE A 145 3.65 -9.70 10.13
CA PHE A 145 4.48 -9.85 11.33
C PHE A 145 4.04 -8.88 12.43
N CYS A 146 3.88 -7.60 12.09
CA CYS A 146 3.46 -6.61 13.06
C CYS A 146 2.04 -6.84 13.61
N LEU A 147 1.15 -7.42 12.81
CA LEU A 147 -0.20 -7.81 13.24
C LEU A 147 -0.12 -8.97 14.25
N LEU A 148 0.64 -10.03 13.93
CA LEU A 148 0.80 -11.20 14.80
C LEU A 148 1.45 -10.84 16.14
N PHE A 149 2.50 -10.00 16.11
CA PHE A 149 3.22 -9.56 17.31
C PHE A 149 2.66 -8.27 17.93
N LYS A 150 1.48 -7.80 17.48
CA LYS A 150 0.78 -6.61 18.00
C LYS A 150 1.66 -5.35 18.05
N LYS A 151 2.61 -5.21 17.10
CA LYS A 151 3.51 -4.05 17.04
C LYS A 151 2.77 -2.80 16.54
N LYS A 152 2.79 -1.75 17.34
CA LYS A 152 2.11 -0.48 17.04
C LYS A 152 2.97 0.40 16.12
N TRP A 153 2.33 1.30 15.38
CA TRP A 153 3.01 2.32 14.56
C TRP A 153 3.68 3.40 15.42
N THR A 154 3.02 3.79 16.49
CA THR A 154 3.48 4.86 17.38
C THR A 154 3.37 4.44 18.83
N THR A 155 4.24 5.00 19.68
CA THR A 155 4.20 4.89 21.13
C THR A 155 4.09 6.26 21.74
N ALA A 156 3.51 6.38 22.93
CA ALA A 156 3.53 7.62 23.69
C ALA A 156 4.98 8.00 24.02
N ARG A 157 5.21 9.32 24.07
CA ARG A 157 6.50 9.88 24.49
C ARG A 157 6.66 9.80 25.99
#